data_432cea46ed4faa0bb3b8d6eb20bed4af
#
_entry.id   432cea46ed4faa0bb3b8d6eb20bed4af
#
_cell.length_a   1.000
_cell.length_b   1.000
_cell.length_c   1.000
_cell.angle_alpha   90.00
_cell.angle_beta   90.00
_cell.angle_gamma   90.00
#
_symmetry.space_group_name_H-M   'P 1'
#
loop_
_entity.id
_entity.type
_entity.pdbx_description
1 polymer ?
#
loop_
_entity_poly.entity_id
_entity_poly.type
_entity_poly.pdbx_seq_one_letter_code
_entity_poly.pdbx_strand_id
1 'polypeptide(L)'
;MILILDFYVDEPACFGVPPYLSPYCRYAAGALVAGGIPAEQIAYMTVDQWRAAGKTLSDEYELVLLISGTTVPGRYLGGKIGTVAEVLEFLELQARHDPHSTTLIGGPIRYASPEIQKSMREKGGWLIRGDLEYYAERLAAHPEGIKKGVHALFDNARHPVFPAKRSYEDIDRYAPRGAFLSTLHPNNPYLILELETYRGCTREVFCSFCTEAFYGKPVFRQPQGIFDEVAELSRMGNRYFRIGRQADLMTYLPDMGDFKNSFPRPVPESLELLYTGIRKAAPDLKLLHLDNINPGLISTFPEESRRIIEIICRYNTPGDTAAMGLESADPDVIAANDLKCSPEEAMRAIEIVNEYGAARTDGLPRLLPGLNLIQGLAEETERTFEKNYLFLKRVLDSGMLLRRINIRQAMPYKNTKLERGRRQQKLRGRNKLEQRFIYYRDRIRKEIDHAFLKKNFPAGTILREVIIEEQNPGYMLGRPLGSYPVTVKIPLDDALAEQARKERRPLDVVITGWEERSLRALHHPIDLRRLGLKAIETVPGLSRRQAGELFIRLGKGEVGDGEMLSITETLRDLRFDSASLPDP
;
A
#
# COMPACT_ATOMS: atom_id res chain seq x y z
N MET A 1 29.41 13.27 0.91
CA MET A 1 28.34 12.31 0.52
C MET A 1 26.97 12.82 0.95
N ILE A 2 25.89 12.37 0.30
CA ILE A 2 24.50 12.71 0.64
C ILE A 2 23.78 11.44 1.06
N LEU A 3 22.99 11.48 2.15
CA LEU A 3 22.18 10.38 2.62
C LEU A 3 20.70 10.65 2.36
N ILE A 4 20.00 9.70 1.75
CA ILE A 4 18.54 9.63 1.77
C ILE A 4 18.16 8.67 2.90
N LEU A 5 17.57 9.18 3.97
CA LEU A 5 17.13 8.42 5.13
C LEU A 5 15.62 8.25 5.10
N ASP A 6 15.18 7.03 4.81
CA ASP A 6 13.78 6.68 4.62
C ASP A 6 13.17 6.17 5.93
N PHE A 7 12.35 7.03 6.56
CA PHE A 7 11.57 6.69 7.75
C PHE A 7 10.22 6.05 7.41
N TYR A 8 10.04 5.71 6.15
CA TYR A 8 8.84 5.16 5.54
C TYR A 8 7.65 6.11 5.55
N VAL A 9 6.88 6.03 4.50
CA VAL A 9 5.67 6.81 4.32
C VAL A 9 4.48 5.87 4.24
N ASP A 10 3.43 6.15 5.04
CA ASP A 10 2.10 5.55 4.88
C ASP A 10 1.07 6.67 4.91
N GLU A 11 0.57 7.03 3.76
CA GLU A 11 -0.51 8.00 3.60
C GLU A 11 -1.62 7.41 2.71
N PRO A 12 -2.82 8.01 2.68
CA PRO A 12 -3.96 7.41 1.99
C PRO A 12 -3.75 7.05 0.52
N ALA A 13 -2.89 7.78 -0.16
CA ALA A 13 -2.62 7.58 -1.59
C ALA A 13 -1.16 7.21 -1.90
N CYS A 14 -0.32 6.95 -0.90
CA CYS A 14 1.09 6.60 -1.11
C CYS A 14 1.57 5.64 -0.04
N PHE A 15 2.24 4.56 -0.45
CA PHE A 15 2.74 3.55 0.46
C PHE A 15 4.24 3.29 0.24
N GLY A 16 5.03 3.35 1.32
CA GLY A 16 6.47 3.20 1.27
C GLY A 16 7.06 2.35 2.40
N VAL A 17 6.22 1.56 3.09
CA VAL A 17 6.71 0.58 4.07
C VAL A 17 7.09 -0.70 3.33
N PRO A 18 8.28 -1.27 3.54
CA PRO A 18 8.70 -2.48 2.82
C PRO A 18 7.64 -3.60 2.81
N PRO A 19 7.46 -4.32 1.69
CA PRO A 19 8.30 -4.30 0.49
C PRO A 19 8.01 -3.18 -0.52
N TYR A 20 7.31 -2.10 -0.13
CA TYR A 20 7.05 -0.96 -1.00
C TYR A 20 8.17 0.07 -0.90
N LEU A 21 8.49 0.71 -2.02
CA LEU A 21 9.33 1.90 -2.07
C LEU A 21 8.53 3.06 -2.65
N SER A 22 8.34 4.10 -1.84
CA SER A 22 7.59 5.29 -2.23
C SER A 22 8.33 6.09 -3.32
N PRO A 23 7.61 6.86 -4.16
CA PRO A 23 8.25 7.76 -5.10
C PRO A 23 9.05 8.89 -4.44
N TYR A 24 8.74 9.29 -3.20
CA TYR A 24 9.42 10.39 -2.52
C TYR A 24 10.95 10.21 -2.49
N CYS A 25 11.44 9.04 -2.07
CA CYS A 25 12.88 8.76 -1.99
C CYS A 25 13.52 8.74 -3.38
N ARG A 26 12.85 8.09 -4.36
CA ARG A 26 13.35 8.00 -5.73
C ARG A 26 13.41 9.37 -6.42
N TYR A 27 12.35 10.18 -6.25
CA TYR A 27 12.31 11.51 -6.85
C TYR A 27 13.33 12.46 -6.21
N ALA A 28 13.54 12.36 -4.89
CA ALA A 28 14.58 13.14 -4.21
C ALA A 28 15.99 12.76 -4.71
N ALA A 29 16.26 11.44 -4.90
CA ALA A 29 17.52 10.97 -5.49
C ALA A 29 17.71 11.49 -6.92
N GLY A 30 16.67 11.37 -7.74
CA GLY A 30 16.71 11.86 -9.12
C GLY A 30 16.87 13.37 -9.24
N ALA A 31 16.32 14.13 -8.31
CA ALA A 31 16.49 15.58 -8.22
C ALA A 31 17.94 15.97 -7.89
N LEU A 32 18.57 15.26 -6.95
CA LEU A 32 20.01 15.44 -6.68
C LEU A 32 20.87 15.17 -7.93
N VAL A 33 20.58 14.08 -8.64
CA VAL A 33 21.29 13.76 -9.89
C VAL A 33 21.03 14.81 -10.96
N ALA A 34 19.79 15.28 -11.10
CA ALA A 34 19.45 16.35 -12.05
C ALA A 34 20.16 17.67 -11.74
N GLY A 35 20.44 17.94 -10.46
CA GLY A 35 21.22 19.09 -9.99
C GLY A 35 22.74 18.92 -10.10
N GLY A 36 23.23 17.75 -10.58
CA GLY A 36 24.65 17.52 -10.83
C GLY A 36 25.39 16.66 -9.83
N ILE A 37 24.72 16.09 -8.81
CA ILE A 37 25.35 15.13 -7.88
C ILE A 37 25.44 13.75 -8.55
N PRO A 38 26.64 13.14 -8.65
CA PRO A 38 26.78 11.77 -9.14
C PRO A 38 26.02 10.77 -8.27
N ALA A 39 25.40 9.75 -8.87
CA ALA A 39 24.62 8.73 -8.16
C ALA A 39 25.44 8.01 -7.07
N GLU A 40 26.74 7.80 -7.32
CA GLU A 40 27.67 7.13 -6.41
C GLU A 40 27.94 7.94 -5.12
N GLN A 41 27.62 9.23 -5.11
CA GLN A 41 27.70 10.09 -3.92
C GLN A 41 26.41 10.10 -3.10
N ILE A 42 25.38 9.36 -3.54
CA ILE A 42 24.07 9.27 -2.88
C ILE A 42 23.94 7.91 -2.20
N ALA A 43 23.92 7.92 -0.88
CA ALA A 43 23.63 6.74 -0.07
C ALA A 43 22.14 6.66 0.27
N TYR A 44 21.66 5.45 0.54
CA TYR A 44 20.28 5.20 0.98
C TYR A 44 20.30 4.33 2.23
N MET A 45 19.50 4.68 3.21
CA MET A 45 19.32 3.93 4.45
C MET A 45 17.86 3.98 4.89
N THR A 46 17.32 2.84 5.29
CA THR A 46 16.00 2.78 5.91
C THR A 46 16.09 3.02 7.42
N VAL A 47 14.98 3.44 8.03
CA VAL A 47 14.89 3.58 9.49
C VAL A 47 15.19 2.28 10.23
N ASP A 48 14.85 1.12 9.64
CA ASP A 48 15.16 -0.18 10.26
C ASP A 48 16.66 -0.50 10.20
N GLN A 49 17.35 -0.12 9.13
CA GLN A 49 18.82 -0.21 9.06
C GLN A 49 19.47 0.74 10.07
N TRP A 50 18.98 1.96 10.21
CA TRP A 50 19.45 2.91 11.22
C TRP A 50 19.28 2.37 12.66
N ARG A 51 18.11 1.77 12.96
CA ARG A 51 17.87 1.08 14.24
C ARG A 51 18.85 -0.08 14.45
N ALA A 52 19.06 -0.91 13.44
CA ALA A 52 19.96 -2.05 13.49
C ALA A 52 21.43 -1.63 13.67
N ALA A 53 21.83 -0.47 13.15
CA ALA A 53 23.14 0.12 13.35
C ALA A 53 23.31 0.83 14.72
N GLY A 54 22.40 0.59 15.67
CA GLY A 54 22.46 1.22 16.99
C GLY A 54 22.14 2.72 16.96
N LYS A 55 21.39 3.18 15.95
CA LYS A 55 20.99 4.58 15.73
C LYS A 55 22.16 5.52 15.47
N THR A 56 23.21 5.00 14.87
CA THR A 56 24.40 5.76 14.45
C THR A 56 24.51 5.76 12.93
N LEU A 57 25.23 6.75 12.40
CA LEU A 57 25.69 6.78 11.01
C LEU A 57 27.17 6.40 10.99
N SER A 58 27.58 5.52 10.07
CA SER A 58 28.97 5.07 9.94
C SER A 58 29.84 6.11 9.19
N ASP A 59 29.21 6.90 8.34
CA ASP A 59 29.87 7.85 7.47
C ASP A 59 29.42 9.30 7.79
N GLU A 60 30.25 10.27 7.43
CA GLU A 60 29.92 11.68 7.49
C GLU A 60 29.16 12.10 6.22
N TYR A 61 28.00 12.73 6.41
CA TYR A 61 27.16 13.20 5.32
C TYR A 61 27.01 14.73 5.38
N GLU A 62 27.39 15.41 4.33
CA GLU A 62 27.18 16.85 4.20
C GLU A 62 25.68 17.22 4.24
N LEU A 63 24.84 16.34 3.66
CA LEU A 63 23.40 16.51 3.59
C LEU A 63 22.69 15.19 3.89
N VAL A 64 21.68 15.25 4.77
CA VAL A 64 20.73 14.17 5.00
C VAL A 64 19.34 14.62 4.53
N LEU A 65 18.74 13.89 3.61
CA LEU A 65 17.33 14.04 3.23
C LEU A 65 16.52 13.01 4.02
N LEU A 66 15.93 13.43 5.14
CA LEU A 66 15.08 12.57 5.97
C LEU A 66 13.65 12.64 5.45
N ILE A 67 13.11 11.51 4.98
CA ILE A 67 11.76 11.41 4.43
C ILE A 67 10.89 10.61 5.40
N SER A 68 9.83 11.25 5.93
CA SER A 68 8.96 10.66 6.94
C SER A 68 7.50 10.97 6.70
N GLY A 69 6.64 10.01 7.08
CA GLY A 69 5.20 10.18 7.17
C GLY A 69 4.76 10.76 8.51
N THR A 70 3.46 11.06 8.62
CA THR A 70 2.81 11.18 9.92
C THR A 70 2.50 9.76 10.38
N THR A 71 2.97 9.38 11.57
CA THR A 71 2.85 8.00 12.05
C THR A 71 1.40 7.53 12.05
N VAL A 72 1.10 6.53 11.25
CA VAL A 72 -0.16 5.80 11.32
C VAL A 72 0.10 4.53 12.14
N PRO A 73 -0.61 4.30 13.25
CA PRO A 73 -0.45 3.07 14.00
C PRO A 73 -0.86 1.87 13.14
N GLY A 74 0.08 1.03 12.78
CA GLY A 74 -0.12 -0.18 12.00
C GLY A 74 0.97 -1.20 12.29
N ARG A 75 0.64 -2.48 12.17
CA ARG A 75 1.61 -3.55 12.16
C ARG A 75 1.93 -3.91 10.72
N TYR A 76 3.18 -3.72 10.35
CA TYR A 76 3.73 -4.10 9.05
C TYR A 76 4.70 -5.26 9.27
N LEU A 77 4.68 -6.27 8.40
CA LEU A 77 5.64 -7.38 8.47
C LEU A 77 7.02 -6.97 7.92
N GLY A 78 7.02 -6.20 6.82
CA GLY A 78 8.25 -5.85 6.10
C GLY A 78 9.08 -4.72 6.71
N GLY A 79 8.58 -4.03 7.74
CA GLY A 79 9.30 -2.93 8.38
C GLY A 79 8.48 -2.19 9.41
N LYS A 80 9.12 -1.36 10.21
CA LYS A 80 8.46 -0.54 11.23
C LYS A 80 8.61 0.93 10.90
N ILE A 81 7.51 1.61 10.62
CA ILE A 81 7.48 3.06 10.32
C ILE A 81 8.23 3.85 11.41
N GLY A 82 9.02 4.83 10.98
CA GLY A 82 9.68 5.78 11.86
C GLY A 82 8.67 6.66 12.59
N THR A 83 8.87 6.83 13.90
CA THR A 83 8.02 7.67 14.73
C THR A 83 8.53 9.11 14.75
N VAL A 84 7.65 10.06 15.09
CA VAL A 84 8.05 11.46 15.33
C VAL A 84 9.13 11.55 16.41
N ALA A 85 9.04 10.72 17.46
CA ALA A 85 10.05 10.66 18.51
C ALA A 85 11.42 10.24 17.97
N GLU A 86 11.46 9.26 17.07
CA GLU A 86 12.70 8.82 16.41
C GLU A 86 13.26 9.88 15.45
N VAL A 87 12.42 10.67 14.78
CA VAL A 87 12.88 11.83 13.99
C VAL A 87 13.58 12.85 14.90
N LEU A 88 12.98 13.19 16.05
CA LEU A 88 13.58 14.11 17.01
C LEU A 88 14.87 13.56 17.63
N GLU A 89 14.89 12.26 17.93
CA GLU A 89 16.08 11.55 18.43
C GLU A 89 17.22 11.56 17.38
N PHE A 90 16.90 11.29 16.12
CA PHE A 90 17.87 11.37 15.02
C PHE A 90 18.52 12.76 14.94
N LEU A 91 17.72 13.83 15.00
CA LEU A 91 18.23 15.19 14.96
C LEU A 91 19.17 15.51 16.14
N GLU A 92 18.83 15.06 17.34
CA GLU A 92 19.68 15.23 18.52
C GLU A 92 21.02 14.48 18.41
N LEU A 93 20.96 13.23 17.92
CA LEU A 93 22.17 12.42 17.72
C LEU A 93 23.05 13.03 16.62
N GLN A 94 22.45 13.44 15.50
CA GLN A 94 23.16 14.06 14.38
C GLN A 94 23.86 15.37 14.80
N ALA A 95 23.16 16.24 15.53
CA ALA A 95 23.74 17.49 16.04
C ALA A 95 24.95 17.29 17.00
N ARG A 96 24.99 16.15 17.70
CA ARG A 96 26.11 15.81 18.60
C ARG A 96 27.29 15.18 17.87
N HIS A 97 27.03 14.32 16.89
CA HIS A 97 28.05 13.55 16.19
C HIS A 97 28.66 14.29 15.01
N ASP A 98 27.82 15.01 14.25
CA ASP A 98 28.25 15.78 13.10
C ASP A 98 27.48 17.11 13.02
N PRO A 99 27.95 18.14 13.76
CA PRO A 99 27.30 19.47 13.77
C PRO A 99 27.44 20.22 12.44
N HIS A 100 28.22 19.71 11.50
CA HIS A 100 28.41 20.30 10.18
C HIS A 100 27.45 19.72 9.13
N SER A 101 26.83 18.60 9.40
CA SER A 101 25.82 17.99 8.56
C SER A 101 24.52 18.80 8.56
N THR A 102 23.89 18.88 7.40
CA THR A 102 22.57 19.51 7.26
C THR A 102 21.49 18.47 7.08
N THR A 103 20.42 18.52 7.88
CA THR A 103 19.27 17.61 7.73
C THR A 103 18.05 18.36 7.21
N LEU A 104 17.60 18.04 6.00
CA LEU A 104 16.31 18.45 5.45
C LEU A 104 15.27 17.39 5.73
N ILE A 105 14.12 17.80 6.26
CA ILE A 105 13.01 16.90 6.61
C ILE A 105 11.87 17.12 5.63
N GLY A 106 11.50 16.09 4.88
CA GLY A 106 10.44 16.11 3.89
C GLY A 106 9.40 15.00 4.06
N GLY A 107 8.44 14.98 3.15
CA GLY A 107 7.33 14.01 3.18
C GLY A 107 6.12 14.50 3.98
N PRO A 108 5.14 13.62 4.24
CA PRO A 108 3.89 13.96 4.93
C PRO A 108 4.06 14.48 6.37
N ILE A 109 5.20 14.27 7.01
CA ILE A 109 5.51 14.81 8.34
C ILE A 109 5.38 16.35 8.40
N ARG A 110 5.42 17.03 7.25
CA ARG A 110 5.16 18.48 7.15
C ARG A 110 3.77 18.88 7.65
N TYR A 111 2.83 17.95 7.76
CA TYR A 111 1.48 18.16 8.30
C TYR A 111 1.38 17.89 9.81
N ALA A 112 2.48 17.55 10.48
CA ALA A 112 2.51 17.39 11.93
C ALA A 112 2.07 18.68 12.67
N SER A 113 1.77 18.56 13.97
CA SER A 113 1.34 19.71 14.76
C SER A 113 2.40 20.82 14.80
N PRO A 114 2.00 22.09 15.01
CA PRO A 114 2.94 23.20 15.11
C PRO A 114 4.03 23.00 16.17
N GLU A 115 3.68 22.34 17.28
CA GLU A 115 4.60 22.04 18.39
C GLU A 115 5.69 21.06 17.92
N ILE A 116 5.31 20.00 17.21
CA ILE A 116 6.24 19.03 16.63
C ILE A 116 7.14 19.71 15.58
N GLN A 117 6.55 20.52 14.71
CA GLN A 117 7.32 21.29 13.70
C GLN A 117 8.32 22.25 14.36
N LYS A 118 7.94 22.89 15.48
CA LYS A 118 8.83 23.74 16.27
C LYS A 118 9.98 22.93 16.85
N SER A 119 9.70 21.80 17.50
CA SER A 119 10.71 20.92 18.09
C SER A 119 11.72 20.41 17.06
N MET A 120 11.30 20.07 15.85
CA MET A 120 12.23 19.67 14.77
C MET A 120 13.21 20.81 14.42
N ARG A 121 12.71 22.05 14.31
CA ARG A 121 13.56 23.22 14.01
C ARG A 121 14.53 23.54 15.14
N GLU A 122 14.06 23.48 16.40
CA GLU A 122 14.90 23.72 17.58
C GLU A 122 16.04 22.70 17.69
N LYS A 123 15.87 21.49 17.15
CA LYS A 123 16.91 20.45 17.07
C LYS A 123 17.75 20.50 15.79
N GLY A 124 17.70 21.60 15.04
CA GLY A 124 18.54 21.82 13.85
C GLY A 124 18.01 21.23 12.56
N GLY A 125 16.80 20.64 12.54
CA GLY A 125 16.19 20.12 11.33
C GLY A 125 15.54 21.21 10.47
N TRP A 126 15.78 21.18 9.17
CA TRP A 126 15.15 22.07 8.19
C TRP A 126 13.87 21.43 7.65
N LEU A 127 12.72 21.77 8.24
CA LEU A 127 11.43 21.20 7.81
C LEU A 127 10.95 21.86 6.52
N ILE A 128 10.87 21.04 5.46
CA ILE A 128 10.40 21.44 4.14
C ILE A 128 8.87 21.39 4.09
N ARG A 129 8.22 22.52 3.85
CA ARG A 129 6.76 22.61 3.73
C ARG A 129 6.26 22.31 2.31
N GLY A 130 7.12 22.43 1.32
CA GLY A 130 6.89 22.11 -0.08
C GLY A 130 7.31 20.69 -0.47
N ASP A 131 7.69 20.53 -1.71
CA ASP A 131 8.20 19.30 -2.26
C ASP A 131 9.73 19.24 -2.06
N LEU A 132 10.21 18.20 -1.37
CA LEU A 132 11.62 18.04 -1.00
C LEU A 132 12.52 17.99 -2.24
N GLU A 133 12.08 17.31 -3.29
CA GLU A 133 12.78 17.15 -4.55
C GLU A 133 13.05 18.51 -5.25
N TYR A 134 12.16 19.49 -5.10
CA TYR A 134 12.37 20.84 -5.60
C TYR A 134 13.60 21.51 -4.98
N TYR A 135 13.80 21.32 -3.69
CA TYR A 135 14.94 21.87 -2.96
C TYR A 135 16.21 21.04 -3.20
N ALA A 136 16.06 19.72 -3.30
CA ALA A 136 17.19 18.82 -3.55
C ALA A 136 17.94 19.16 -4.85
N GLU A 137 17.24 19.40 -5.96
CA GLU A 137 17.85 19.83 -7.22
C GLU A 137 18.60 21.16 -7.07
N ARG A 138 17.98 22.16 -6.41
CA ARG A 138 18.56 23.49 -6.27
C ARG A 138 19.77 23.52 -5.37
N LEU A 139 19.77 22.73 -4.30
CA LEU A 139 20.94 22.57 -3.44
C LEU A 139 22.06 21.86 -4.17
N ALA A 140 21.75 20.82 -4.94
CA ALA A 140 22.74 20.11 -5.75
C ALA A 140 23.39 21.01 -6.82
N ALA A 141 22.61 21.90 -7.41
CA ALA A 141 23.09 22.84 -8.45
C ALA A 141 23.69 24.14 -7.88
N HIS A 142 23.76 24.31 -6.55
CA HIS A 142 24.20 25.57 -5.96
C HIS A 142 25.70 25.78 -6.19
N PRO A 143 26.13 26.91 -6.81
CA PRO A 143 27.52 27.11 -7.26
C PRO A 143 28.53 27.16 -6.11
N GLU A 144 28.09 27.51 -4.90
CA GLU A 144 28.93 27.59 -3.72
C GLU A 144 28.83 26.38 -2.78
N GLY A 145 28.21 25.28 -3.27
CA GLY A 145 28.03 24.04 -2.53
C GLY A 145 26.76 24.00 -1.66
N ILE A 146 26.45 22.81 -1.18
CA ILE A 146 25.19 22.48 -0.48
C ILE A 146 24.99 23.33 0.77
N LYS A 147 26.03 23.47 1.62
CA LYS A 147 25.94 24.19 2.90
C LYS A 147 25.58 25.66 2.72
N LYS A 148 26.23 26.36 1.77
CA LYS A 148 25.87 27.72 1.44
C LYS A 148 24.53 27.82 0.74
N GLY A 149 24.20 26.86 -0.11
CA GLY A 149 22.90 26.73 -0.75
C GLY A 149 21.75 26.60 0.24
N VAL A 150 21.91 25.82 1.31
CA VAL A 150 20.91 25.74 2.40
C VAL A 150 20.70 27.12 3.02
N HIS A 151 21.74 27.83 3.41
CA HIS A 151 21.62 29.16 3.95
C HIS A 151 20.99 30.15 2.95
N ALA A 152 21.40 30.10 1.68
CA ALA A 152 20.86 31.00 0.66
C ALA A 152 19.35 30.73 0.37
N LEU A 153 18.94 29.47 0.33
CA LEU A 153 17.54 29.11 0.09
C LEU A 153 16.62 29.27 1.31
N PHE A 154 17.18 29.22 2.54
CA PHE A 154 16.41 29.22 3.78
C PHE A 154 16.78 30.33 4.76
N ASP A 155 17.80 31.14 4.48
CA ASP A 155 18.41 32.10 5.44
C ASP A 155 17.57 33.35 5.68
N ASN A 156 16.47 33.51 5.05
CA ASN A 156 15.53 34.48 5.55
C ASN A 156 14.61 33.78 6.55
N ALA A 157 14.94 33.87 7.84
CA ALA A 157 14.13 33.44 8.98
C ALA A 157 12.66 33.94 8.94
N ARG A 158 12.35 34.77 7.97
CA ARG A 158 11.01 35.25 7.62
C ARG A 158 10.36 34.45 6.51
N HIS A 159 10.99 33.39 6.01
CA HIS A 159 10.31 32.55 5.09
C HIS A 159 9.15 31.80 5.76
N PRO A 160 7.94 32.28 5.52
CA PRO A 160 6.96 31.35 5.12
C PRO A 160 7.54 30.81 3.83
N VAL A 161 8.11 29.68 3.88
CA VAL A 161 8.37 28.92 2.71
C VAL A 161 7.03 28.83 2.00
N PHE A 162 6.81 29.63 0.98
CA PHE A 162 5.78 29.36 -0.01
C PHE A 162 6.07 27.93 -0.40
N PRO A 163 5.12 26.98 -0.20
CA PRO A 163 5.39 25.60 -0.49
C PRO A 163 5.75 25.52 -1.96
N ALA A 164 7.06 25.49 -2.24
CA ALA A 164 7.53 25.33 -3.60
C ALA A 164 7.05 23.96 -4.06
N LYS A 165 6.25 23.97 -5.11
CA LYS A 165 5.71 22.77 -5.72
C LYS A 165 6.54 22.45 -6.94
N ARG A 166 6.94 21.20 -7.08
CA ARG A 166 7.50 20.67 -8.30
C ARG A 166 6.43 20.60 -9.39
N SER A 167 6.82 20.73 -10.63
CA SER A 167 6.00 20.41 -11.80
C SER A 167 6.08 18.93 -12.16
N TYR A 168 5.29 18.46 -13.12
CA TYR A 168 5.45 17.12 -13.66
C TYR A 168 6.59 17.04 -14.69
N GLU A 169 6.94 18.15 -15.34
CA GLU A 169 8.16 18.23 -16.12
C GLU A 169 9.41 17.99 -15.25
N ASP A 170 9.41 18.50 -14.01
CA ASP A 170 10.47 18.18 -13.05
C ASP A 170 10.48 16.69 -12.72
N ILE A 171 9.33 16.08 -12.42
CA ILE A 171 9.23 14.65 -12.11
C ILE A 171 9.66 13.78 -13.29
N ASP A 172 9.30 14.13 -14.50
CA ASP A 172 9.70 13.39 -15.70
C ASP A 172 11.22 13.42 -15.92
N ARG A 173 11.90 14.47 -15.39
CA ARG A 173 13.38 14.52 -15.32
C ARG A 173 13.94 13.72 -14.14
N TYR A 174 13.29 13.76 -12.96
CA TYR A 174 13.81 13.13 -11.74
C TYR A 174 13.55 11.62 -11.69
N ALA A 175 12.36 11.18 -12.08
CA ALA A 175 11.92 9.81 -11.86
C ALA A 175 12.84 8.76 -12.54
N PRO A 176 13.22 8.89 -13.82
CA PRO A 176 14.19 7.98 -14.42
C PRO A 176 15.58 8.07 -13.77
N ARG A 177 16.05 9.28 -13.46
CA ARG A 177 17.37 9.49 -12.84
C ARG A 177 17.47 8.91 -11.42
N GLY A 178 16.35 8.83 -10.71
CA GLY A 178 16.27 8.27 -9.35
C GLY A 178 16.01 6.76 -9.30
N ALA A 179 15.87 6.09 -10.44
CA ALA A 179 15.56 4.66 -10.50
C ALA A 179 16.62 3.78 -9.83
N PHE A 180 17.90 4.18 -9.89
CA PHE A 180 19.00 3.46 -9.26
C PHE A 180 18.81 3.26 -7.75
N LEU A 181 18.08 4.17 -7.07
CA LEU A 181 17.86 4.07 -5.62
C LEU A 181 17.20 2.74 -5.23
N SER A 182 16.38 2.16 -6.10
CA SER A 182 15.75 0.87 -5.86
C SER A 182 16.77 -0.25 -5.65
N THR A 183 17.95 -0.16 -6.28
CA THR A 183 19.02 -1.18 -6.14
C THR A 183 19.74 -1.10 -4.79
N LEU A 184 19.67 0.03 -4.11
CA LEU A 184 20.26 0.25 -2.77
C LEU A 184 19.34 -0.21 -1.64
N HIS A 185 18.07 -0.50 -1.93
CA HIS A 185 17.11 -0.90 -0.91
C HIS A 185 17.38 -2.35 -0.44
N PRO A 186 17.33 -2.64 0.90
CA PRO A 186 17.67 -3.96 1.45
C PRO A 186 16.76 -5.11 0.97
N ASN A 187 15.57 -4.81 0.45
CA ASN A 187 14.64 -5.80 -0.11
C ASN A 187 14.79 -6.00 -1.63
N ASN A 188 15.71 -5.30 -2.30
CA ASN A 188 15.94 -5.52 -3.73
C ASN A 188 16.35 -6.99 -3.97
N PRO A 189 15.84 -7.67 -5.03
CA PRO A 189 14.97 -7.17 -6.10
C PRO A 189 13.44 -7.26 -5.81
N TYR A 190 13.06 -7.68 -4.63
CA TYR A 190 11.66 -7.95 -4.25
C TYR A 190 10.97 -6.69 -3.67
N LEU A 191 10.90 -5.64 -4.50
CA LEU A 191 10.32 -4.35 -4.16
C LEU A 191 9.12 -4.05 -5.04
N ILE A 192 8.05 -3.52 -4.44
CA ILE A 192 6.91 -2.97 -5.16
C ILE A 192 7.13 -1.46 -5.29
N LEU A 193 7.31 -0.99 -6.53
CA LEU A 193 7.56 0.41 -6.81
C LEU A 193 6.24 1.14 -7.06
N GLU A 194 5.97 2.13 -6.23
CA GLU A 194 4.80 2.99 -6.36
C GLU A 194 5.01 3.98 -7.52
N LEU A 195 4.05 4.06 -8.45
CA LEU A 195 4.05 4.97 -9.59
C LEU A 195 3.03 6.08 -9.36
N GLU A 196 3.46 7.33 -9.45
CA GLU A 196 2.57 8.50 -9.34
C GLU A 196 2.00 8.85 -10.71
N THR A 197 0.66 9.01 -10.78
CA THR A 197 -0.05 9.39 -12.01
C THR A 197 -0.57 10.81 -11.98
N TYR A 198 -1.05 11.29 -10.83
CA TYR A 198 -1.47 12.67 -10.63
C TYR A 198 -1.57 13.03 -9.15
N ARG A 199 -1.63 14.31 -8.83
CA ARG A 199 -1.85 14.86 -7.50
C ARG A 199 -3.14 15.65 -7.42
N GLY A 200 -3.73 15.68 -6.23
CA GLY A 200 -4.99 16.34 -5.93
C GLY A 200 -6.19 15.43 -6.19
N CYS A 201 -7.37 15.93 -5.90
CA CYS A 201 -8.61 15.21 -6.09
C CYS A 201 -9.40 15.85 -7.24
N THR A 202 -9.94 15.01 -8.14
CA THR A 202 -10.70 15.44 -9.29
C THR A 202 -12.15 15.84 -8.96
N ARG A 203 -12.62 15.54 -7.73
CA ARG A 203 -13.94 15.96 -7.26
C ARG A 203 -14.01 17.47 -7.04
N GLU A 204 -15.15 18.08 -7.33
CA GLU A 204 -15.44 19.48 -7.01
C GLU A 204 -15.62 19.70 -5.50
N VAL A 205 -16.14 18.71 -4.79
CA VAL A 205 -16.38 18.76 -3.34
C VAL A 205 -15.49 17.72 -2.64
N PHE A 206 -14.69 18.17 -1.67
CA PHE A 206 -13.74 17.32 -0.96
C PHE A 206 -14.33 16.77 0.34
N CYS A 207 -13.98 15.51 0.67
CA CYS A 207 -14.31 14.93 1.96
C CYS A 207 -13.70 15.73 3.12
N SER A 208 -14.43 15.86 4.24
CA SER A 208 -14.09 16.74 5.36
C SER A 208 -12.71 16.49 5.98
N PHE A 209 -12.19 15.27 5.89
CA PHE A 209 -10.95 14.81 6.51
C PHE A 209 -9.77 14.71 5.54
N CYS A 210 -10.00 14.81 4.22
CA CYS A 210 -9.02 14.43 3.21
C CYS A 210 -7.93 15.49 3.01
N THR A 211 -6.67 15.05 2.96
CA THR A 211 -5.50 15.90 2.71
C THR A 211 -5.23 16.16 1.22
N GLU A 212 -5.84 15.40 0.31
CA GLU A 212 -5.69 15.63 -1.14
C GLU A 212 -6.18 17.02 -1.56
N ALA A 213 -7.15 17.59 -0.83
CA ALA A 213 -7.60 18.96 -1.01
C ALA A 213 -6.48 20.03 -0.86
N PHE A 214 -5.41 19.71 -0.13
CA PHE A 214 -4.27 20.64 0.08
C PHE A 214 -3.42 20.83 -1.19
N TYR A 215 -3.48 19.89 -2.12
CA TYR A 215 -2.81 20.02 -3.42
C TYR A 215 -3.55 20.94 -4.39
N GLY A 216 -4.82 21.27 -4.11
CA GLY A 216 -5.66 22.13 -4.96
C GLY A 216 -6.25 21.38 -6.17
N LYS A 217 -6.32 22.06 -7.33
CA LYS A 217 -6.79 21.45 -8.55
C LYS A 217 -5.90 20.27 -8.96
N PRO A 218 -6.46 19.19 -9.52
CA PRO A 218 -5.67 18.04 -9.93
C PRO A 218 -4.69 18.44 -11.04
N VAL A 219 -3.47 17.91 -10.93
CA VAL A 219 -2.43 18.06 -11.94
C VAL A 219 -2.01 16.67 -12.36
N PHE A 220 -2.10 16.38 -13.66
CA PHE A 220 -1.86 15.06 -14.23
C PHE A 220 -0.46 14.97 -14.82
N ARG A 221 0.19 13.84 -14.60
CA ARG A 221 1.44 13.45 -15.24
C ARG A 221 1.14 12.90 -16.63
N GLN A 222 1.94 13.29 -17.62
CA GLN A 222 1.77 12.76 -18.97
C GLN A 222 2.20 11.29 -19.06
N PRO A 223 1.53 10.46 -19.87
CA PRO A 223 1.82 9.03 -19.96
C PRO A 223 3.30 8.74 -20.29
N GLN A 224 3.92 9.51 -21.19
CA GLN A 224 5.30 9.28 -21.59
C GLN A 224 6.28 9.34 -20.42
N GLY A 225 6.16 10.32 -19.52
CA GLY A 225 7.02 10.41 -18.35
C GLY A 225 6.88 9.20 -17.40
N ILE A 226 5.67 8.62 -17.31
CA ILE A 226 5.45 7.37 -16.56
C ILE A 226 6.13 6.20 -17.27
N PHE A 227 6.05 6.12 -18.59
CA PHE A 227 6.68 5.04 -19.38
C PHE A 227 8.21 5.09 -19.27
N ASP A 228 8.80 6.28 -19.31
CA ASP A 228 10.24 6.48 -19.18
C ASP A 228 10.74 6.07 -17.78
N GLU A 229 9.98 6.40 -16.72
CA GLU A 229 10.26 5.94 -15.36
C GLU A 229 10.20 4.41 -15.27
N VAL A 230 9.14 3.79 -15.78
CA VAL A 230 8.95 2.33 -15.74
C VAL A 230 10.03 1.61 -16.53
N ALA A 231 10.40 2.11 -17.70
CA ALA A 231 11.47 1.55 -18.53
C ALA A 231 12.81 1.55 -17.77
N GLU A 232 13.16 2.66 -17.13
CA GLU A 232 14.41 2.77 -16.38
C GLU A 232 14.39 1.89 -15.13
N LEU A 233 13.28 1.84 -14.39
CA LEU A 233 13.11 0.92 -13.25
C LEU A 233 13.21 -0.54 -13.70
N SER A 234 12.62 -0.90 -14.84
CA SER A 234 12.73 -2.25 -15.42
C SER A 234 14.17 -2.58 -15.80
N ARG A 235 14.91 -1.62 -16.38
CA ARG A 235 16.34 -1.74 -16.71
C ARG A 235 17.20 -1.99 -15.47
N MET A 236 16.82 -1.38 -14.31
CA MET A 236 17.46 -1.63 -13.02
C MET A 236 17.06 -2.97 -12.36
N GLY A 237 16.29 -3.82 -13.05
CA GLY A 237 15.92 -5.15 -12.59
C GLY A 237 14.60 -5.23 -11.80
N ASN A 238 13.88 -4.11 -11.65
CA ASN A 238 12.59 -4.11 -10.96
C ASN A 238 11.49 -4.75 -11.81
N ARG A 239 10.60 -5.53 -11.16
CA ARG A 239 9.56 -6.31 -11.82
C ARG A 239 8.17 -6.15 -11.18
N TYR A 240 8.05 -5.38 -10.10
CA TYR A 240 6.85 -5.26 -9.30
C TYR A 240 6.45 -3.78 -9.19
N PHE A 241 5.25 -3.46 -9.68
CA PHE A 241 4.77 -2.08 -9.75
C PHE A 241 3.36 -1.95 -9.16
N ARG A 242 3.08 -0.78 -8.60
CA ARG A 242 1.76 -0.39 -8.15
C ARG A 242 1.45 1.01 -8.67
N ILE A 243 0.33 1.14 -9.38
CA ILE A 243 -0.15 2.45 -9.81
C ILE A 243 -0.85 3.08 -8.60
N GLY A 244 -0.16 3.98 -7.94
CA GLY A 244 -0.60 4.61 -6.71
C GLY A 244 -0.40 6.12 -6.75
N ARG A 245 -0.35 6.73 -5.57
CA ARG A 245 -0.14 8.16 -5.38
C ARG A 245 -1.16 9.04 -6.13
N GLN A 246 -2.39 8.57 -6.24
CA GLN A 246 -3.55 9.32 -6.77
C GLN A 246 -4.80 9.04 -5.93
N ALA A 247 -5.74 9.98 -5.95
CA ALA A 247 -7.00 9.86 -5.23
C ALA A 247 -7.95 8.80 -5.83
N ASP A 248 -7.92 8.63 -7.15
CA ASP A 248 -8.78 7.73 -7.91
C ASP A 248 -8.17 7.44 -9.29
N LEU A 249 -7.72 6.20 -9.53
CA LEU A 249 -7.09 5.84 -10.80
C LEU A 249 -8.04 6.02 -11.99
N MET A 250 -9.35 5.78 -11.81
CA MET A 250 -10.32 5.86 -12.90
C MET A 250 -10.49 7.29 -13.46
N THR A 251 -9.99 8.29 -12.73
CA THR A 251 -9.94 9.69 -13.18
C THR A 251 -8.56 10.13 -13.63
N TYR A 252 -7.73 9.21 -14.12
CA TYR A 252 -6.48 9.59 -14.78
C TYR A 252 -6.78 10.17 -16.17
N LEU A 253 -6.42 11.44 -16.40
CA LEU A 253 -6.74 12.21 -17.61
C LEU A 253 -8.22 12.11 -18.01
N PRO A 254 -9.16 12.50 -17.13
CA PRO A 254 -10.60 12.44 -17.39
C PRO A 254 -11.02 13.62 -18.28
N ASP A 255 -12.25 13.60 -18.73
CA ASP A 255 -12.86 14.79 -19.35
C ASP A 255 -13.24 15.83 -18.27
N MET A 256 -12.37 16.80 -18.07
CA MET A 256 -12.58 17.89 -17.10
C MET A 256 -13.60 18.94 -17.56
N GLY A 257 -14.21 18.77 -18.73
CA GLY A 257 -15.31 19.60 -19.24
C GLY A 257 -16.70 19.02 -18.98
N ASP A 258 -16.79 17.72 -18.64
CA ASP A 258 -18.06 17.02 -18.39
C ASP A 258 -18.12 16.48 -16.96
N PHE A 259 -18.95 17.13 -16.13
CA PHE A 259 -19.12 16.76 -14.71
C PHE A 259 -20.55 16.29 -14.43
N LYS A 260 -20.64 15.21 -13.61
CA LYS A 260 -21.89 14.73 -13.05
C LYS A 260 -21.67 14.32 -11.58
N ASN A 261 -22.55 14.75 -10.67
CA ASN A 261 -22.44 14.44 -9.23
C ASN A 261 -21.06 14.78 -8.63
N SER A 262 -20.47 15.91 -9.03
CA SER A 262 -19.14 16.36 -8.59
C SER A 262 -17.97 15.50 -9.11
N PHE A 263 -18.19 14.60 -10.06
CA PHE A 263 -17.13 13.79 -10.68
C PHE A 263 -16.97 14.16 -12.15
N PRO A 264 -15.72 14.27 -12.66
CA PRO A 264 -15.48 14.38 -14.10
C PRO A 264 -15.77 13.04 -14.79
N ARG A 265 -16.16 13.08 -16.06
CA ARG A 265 -16.36 11.85 -16.84
C ARG A 265 -15.05 11.12 -17.04
N PRO A 266 -14.95 9.84 -16.63
CA PRO A 266 -13.75 9.04 -16.88
C PRO A 266 -13.61 8.71 -18.36
N VAL A 267 -12.35 8.63 -18.82
CA VAL A 267 -11.99 8.35 -20.22
C VAL A 267 -11.28 6.99 -20.28
N PRO A 268 -11.95 5.90 -20.69
CA PRO A 268 -11.37 4.56 -20.76
C PRO A 268 -10.10 4.48 -21.61
N GLU A 269 -10.04 5.25 -22.69
CA GLU A 269 -8.89 5.29 -23.61
C GLU A 269 -7.61 5.80 -22.91
N SER A 270 -7.74 6.71 -21.93
CA SER A 270 -6.61 7.18 -21.12
C SER A 270 -6.00 6.05 -20.28
N LEU A 271 -6.84 5.17 -19.74
CA LEU A 271 -6.40 4.02 -18.97
C LEU A 271 -5.81 2.92 -19.87
N GLU A 272 -6.42 2.65 -21.02
CA GLU A 272 -5.87 1.70 -22.02
C GLU A 272 -4.46 2.12 -22.46
N LEU A 273 -4.28 3.42 -22.76
CA LEU A 273 -2.96 3.97 -23.11
C LEU A 273 -1.95 3.79 -21.97
N LEU A 274 -2.34 4.14 -20.73
CA LEU A 274 -1.48 4.02 -19.55
C LEU A 274 -1.00 2.57 -19.35
N TYR A 275 -1.93 1.63 -19.31
CA TYR A 275 -1.63 0.23 -19.05
C TYR A 275 -0.81 -0.43 -20.18
N THR A 276 -1.18 -0.16 -21.43
CA THR A 276 -0.44 -0.67 -22.60
C THR A 276 1.00 -0.14 -22.59
N GLY A 277 1.19 1.15 -22.29
CA GLY A 277 2.50 1.77 -22.23
C GLY A 277 3.37 1.20 -21.09
N ILE A 278 2.80 1.01 -19.89
CA ILE A 278 3.52 0.38 -18.77
C ILE A 278 3.97 -1.04 -19.13
N ARG A 279 3.08 -1.86 -19.72
CA ARG A 279 3.42 -3.23 -20.14
C ARG A 279 4.50 -3.25 -21.25
N LYS A 280 4.47 -2.29 -22.15
CA LYS A 280 5.50 -2.13 -23.19
C LYS A 280 6.84 -1.68 -22.60
N ALA A 281 6.83 -0.76 -21.63
CA ALA A 281 8.02 -0.26 -20.96
C ALA A 281 8.70 -1.30 -20.05
N ALA A 282 7.91 -2.23 -19.49
CA ALA A 282 8.40 -3.32 -18.65
C ALA A 282 7.80 -4.67 -19.08
N PRO A 283 8.26 -5.27 -20.19
CA PRO A 283 7.67 -6.51 -20.73
C PRO A 283 7.80 -7.71 -19.77
N ASP A 284 8.82 -7.73 -18.93
CA ASP A 284 9.09 -8.80 -17.96
C ASP A 284 8.48 -8.52 -16.58
N LEU A 285 7.59 -7.55 -16.44
CA LEU A 285 6.99 -7.24 -15.15
C LEU A 285 6.17 -8.44 -14.63
N LYS A 286 6.31 -8.72 -13.33
CA LYS A 286 5.66 -9.84 -12.63
C LYS A 286 4.44 -9.40 -11.86
N LEU A 287 4.41 -8.15 -11.41
CA LEU A 287 3.29 -7.57 -10.68
C LEU A 287 2.94 -6.19 -11.23
N LEU A 288 1.67 -6.00 -11.54
CA LEU A 288 1.08 -4.69 -11.77
C LEU A 288 -0.25 -4.66 -11.03
N HIS A 289 -0.33 -3.82 -10.01
CA HIS A 289 -1.51 -3.60 -9.19
C HIS A 289 -1.88 -2.12 -9.14
N LEU A 290 -3.08 -1.82 -8.64
CA LEU A 290 -3.54 -0.46 -8.43
C LEU A 290 -3.79 -0.15 -6.95
N ASP A 291 -4.06 1.12 -6.62
CA ASP A 291 -4.45 1.54 -5.28
C ASP A 291 -5.96 1.86 -5.20
N ASN A 292 -6.33 3.11 -5.40
CA ASN A 292 -7.66 3.61 -5.14
C ASN A 292 -8.52 3.72 -6.40
N ILE A 293 -9.81 3.37 -6.25
CA ILE A 293 -10.90 3.70 -7.17
C ILE A 293 -12.06 4.31 -6.38
N ASN A 294 -12.95 5.02 -7.04
CA ASN A 294 -14.02 5.77 -6.38
C ASN A 294 -15.40 5.15 -6.65
N PRO A 295 -16.09 4.65 -5.61
CA PRO A 295 -17.40 4.01 -5.78
C PRO A 295 -18.48 4.99 -6.26
N GLY A 296 -18.42 6.27 -5.88
CA GLY A 296 -19.36 7.29 -6.37
C GLY A 296 -19.17 7.58 -7.86
N LEU A 297 -17.94 7.63 -8.35
CA LEU A 297 -17.65 7.74 -9.78
C LEU A 297 -18.21 6.53 -10.55
N ILE A 298 -17.92 5.31 -10.07
CA ILE A 298 -18.38 4.07 -10.72
C ILE A 298 -19.90 4.04 -10.85
N SER A 299 -20.61 4.43 -9.79
CA SER A 299 -22.06 4.50 -9.80
C SER A 299 -22.61 5.62 -10.68
N THR A 300 -21.86 6.73 -10.85
CA THR A 300 -22.26 7.90 -11.65
C THR A 300 -22.08 7.65 -13.14
N PHE A 301 -21.01 6.94 -13.53
CA PHE A 301 -20.65 6.63 -14.92
C PHE A 301 -20.46 5.11 -15.10
N PRO A 302 -21.54 4.32 -15.03
CA PRO A 302 -21.43 2.87 -14.99
C PRO A 302 -20.85 2.26 -16.28
N GLU A 303 -21.16 2.81 -17.46
CA GLU A 303 -20.70 2.24 -18.74
C GLU A 303 -19.19 2.47 -18.95
N GLU A 304 -18.71 3.68 -18.70
CA GLU A 304 -17.27 3.99 -18.77
C GLU A 304 -16.51 3.19 -17.70
N SER A 305 -17.12 3.04 -16.52
CA SER A 305 -16.53 2.28 -15.42
C SER A 305 -16.38 0.80 -15.74
N ARG A 306 -17.36 0.16 -16.38
CA ARG A 306 -17.25 -1.23 -16.85
C ARG A 306 -16.09 -1.40 -17.81
N ARG A 307 -15.97 -0.52 -18.80
CA ARG A 307 -14.84 -0.54 -19.74
C ARG A 307 -13.49 -0.39 -19.04
N ILE A 308 -13.39 0.52 -18.05
CA ILE A 308 -12.16 0.73 -17.28
C ILE A 308 -11.85 -0.49 -16.41
N ILE A 309 -12.83 -1.06 -15.71
CA ILE A 309 -12.63 -2.26 -14.88
C ILE A 309 -12.19 -3.45 -15.75
N GLU A 310 -12.76 -3.61 -16.94
CA GLU A 310 -12.32 -4.62 -17.92
C GLU A 310 -10.85 -4.41 -18.32
N ILE A 311 -10.43 -3.17 -18.62
CA ILE A 311 -9.05 -2.80 -18.92
C ILE A 311 -8.14 -3.16 -17.74
N ILE A 312 -8.49 -2.76 -16.52
CA ILE A 312 -7.75 -3.09 -15.31
C ILE A 312 -7.58 -4.60 -15.15
N CYS A 313 -8.66 -5.38 -15.29
CA CYS A 313 -8.63 -6.83 -15.19
C CYS A 313 -7.80 -7.51 -16.30
N ARG A 314 -7.65 -6.88 -17.45
CA ARG A 314 -6.84 -7.37 -18.58
C ARG A 314 -5.35 -7.20 -18.32
N TYR A 315 -4.95 -6.07 -17.76
CA TYR A 315 -3.53 -5.70 -17.63
C TYR A 315 -2.93 -5.96 -16.25
N ASN A 316 -3.73 -5.85 -15.18
CA ASN A 316 -3.25 -6.14 -13.83
C ASN A 316 -3.03 -7.65 -13.62
N THR A 317 -2.12 -7.96 -12.71
CA THR A 317 -1.90 -9.34 -12.29
C THR A 317 -3.00 -9.78 -11.32
N PRO A 318 -3.45 -11.07 -11.35
CA PRO A 318 -4.49 -11.56 -10.46
C PRO A 318 -4.16 -11.37 -8.98
N GLY A 319 -5.20 -11.23 -8.15
CA GLY A 319 -5.08 -11.01 -6.71
C GLY A 319 -5.02 -9.54 -6.31
N ASP A 320 -5.25 -8.62 -7.26
CA ASP A 320 -5.30 -7.19 -7.00
C ASP A 320 -6.54 -6.78 -6.18
N THR A 321 -6.44 -5.66 -5.50
CA THR A 321 -7.52 -5.10 -4.68
C THR A 321 -7.64 -3.60 -4.90
N ALA A 322 -8.74 -3.20 -5.51
CA ALA A 322 -9.10 -1.79 -5.68
C ALA A 322 -9.69 -1.23 -4.39
N ALA A 323 -8.98 -0.33 -3.73
CA ALA A 323 -9.47 0.28 -2.50
C ALA A 323 -10.54 1.34 -2.78
N MET A 324 -11.73 1.18 -2.20
CA MET A 324 -12.87 2.09 -2.32
C MET A 324 -13.16 2.77 -0.99
N GLY A 325 -13.27 4.10 -0.99
CA GLY A 325 -13.67 4.86 0.19
C GLY A 325 -15.18 4.97 0.29
N LEU A 326 -15.83 4.11 1.09
CA LEU A 326 -17.21 4.32 1.55
C LEU A 326 -17.22 5.25 2.76
N GLU A 327 -16.28 5.06 3.66
CA GLU A 327 -16.01 5.74 4.92
C GLU A 327 -17.11 5.54 5.96
N SER A 328 -18.39 5.62 5.60
CA SER A 328 -19.57 5.34 6.44
C SER A 328 -20.77 4.92 5.60
N ALA A 329 -21.58 4.00 6.13
CA ALA A 329 -22.88 3.65 5.58
C ALA A 329 -24.04 4.43 6.27
N ASP A 330 -23.72 5.43 7.08
CA ASP A 330 -24.71 6.27 7.76
C ASP A 330 -24.97 7.54 6.96
N PRO A 331 -26.23 7.78 6.44
CA PRO A 331 -26.55 8.94 5.64
C PRO A 331 -26.23 10.27 6.31
N ASP A 332 -26.43 10.38 7.63
CA ASP A 332 -26.16 11.61 8.38
C ASP A 332 -24.66 11.93 8.39
N VAL A 333 -23.83 10.90 8.58
CA VAL A 333 -22.35 11.01 8.52
C VAL A 333 -21.91 11.33 7.10
N ILE A 334 -22.51 10.71 6.08
CA ILE A 334 -22.18 10.96 4.67
C ILE A 334 -22.42 12.43 4.33
N ALA A 335 -23.59 12.97 4.68
CA ALA A 335 -23.95 14.36 4.41
C ALA A 335 -23.06 15.36 5.16
N ALA A 336 -22.78 15.11 6.45
CA ALA A 336 -21.98 16.01 7.27
C ALA A 336 -20.51 16.10 6.87
N ASN A 337 -20.00 15.09 6.17
CA ASN A 337 -18.57 14.97 5.82
C ASN A 337 -18.31 15.05 4.30
N ASP A 338 -19.28 15.39 3.48
CA ASP A 338 -19.16 15.46 2.01
C ASP A 338 -18.58 14.14 1.43
N LEU A 339 -19.02 12.98 1.93
CA LEU A 339 -18.50 11.70 1.49
C LEU A 339 -18.89 11.41 0.04
N LYS A 340 -18.21 10.46 -0.57
CA LYS A 340 -18.19 10.25 -2.03
C LYS A 340 -19.42 9.55 -2.57
N CYS A 341 -20.11 8.74 -1.75
CA CYS A 341 -21.21 7.89 -2.19
C CYS A 341 -22.12 7.49 -1.03
N SER A 342 -23.34 7.13 -1.38
CA SER A 342 -24.30 6.40 -0.53
C SER A 342 -23.95 4.90 -0.46
N PRO A 343 -24.54 4.15 0.50
CA PRO A 343 -24.41 2.69 0.54
C PRO A 343 -24.92 2.00 -0.72
N GLU A 344 -25.98 2.51 -1.34
CA GLU A 344 -26.56 1.97 -2.58
C GLU A 344 -25.62 2.17 -3.78
N GLU A 345 -24.97 3.33 -3.87
CA GLU A 345 -23.96 3.59 -4.89
C GLU A 345 -22.71 2.73 -4.69
N ALA A 346 -22.30 2.53 -3.45
CA ALA A 346 -21.19 1.63 -3.13
C ALA A 346 -21.54 0.17 -3.49
N MET A 347 -22.78 -0.27 -3.26
CA MET A 347 -23.24 -1.60 -3.66
C MET A 347 -23.13 -1.80 -5.17
N ARG A 348 -23.65 -0.84 -5.96
CA ARG A 348 -23.52 -0.89 -7.44
C ARG A 348 -22.07 -0.91 -7.90
N ALA A 349 -21.20 -0.15 -7.23
CA ALA A 349 -19.77 -0.16 -7.56
C ALA A 349 -19.14 -1.52 -7.29
N ILE A 350 -19.51 -2.18 -6.18
CA ILE A 350 -19.04 -3.54 -5.84
C ILE A 350 -19.54 -4.54 -6.89
N GLU A 351 -20.81 -4.43 -7.33
CA GLU A 351 -21.38 -5.26 -8.39
C GLU A 351 -20.57 -5.13 -9.69
N ILE A 352 -20.35 -3.90 -10.17
CA ILE A 352 -19.59 -3.63 -11.41
C ILE A 352 -18.15 -4.18 -11.32
N VAL A 353 -17.47 -4.04 -10.18
CA VAL A 353 -16.13 -4.61 -10.01
C VAL A 353 -16.18 -6.14 -10.03
N ASN A 354 -17.22 -6.77 -9.44
CA ASN A 354 -17.37 -8.22 -9.44
C ASN A 354 -17.70 -8.78 -10.83
N GLU A 355 -18.41 -8.05 -11.71
CA GLU A 355 -18.74 -8.49 -13.08
C GLU A 355 -17.48 -9.00 -13.84
N TYR A 356 -16.35 -8.35 -13.67
CA TYR A 356 -15.08 -8.69 -14.33
C TYR A 356 -14.04 -9.27 -13.37
N GLY A 357 -13.99 -8.72 -12.16
CA GLY A 357 -12.94 -8.98 -11.18
C GLY A 357 -13.07 -10.31 -10.47
N ALA A 358 -14.29 -10.88 -10.37
CA ALA A 358 -14.52 -12.16 -9.72
C ALA A 358 -13.95 -13.36 -10.50
N ALA A 359 -13.69 -13.21 -11.80
CA ALA A 359 -13.03 -14.21 -12.62
C ALA A 359 -11.67 -14.61 -12.03
N ARG A 360 -11.35 -15.91 -12.03
CA ARG A 360 -10.20 -16.45 -11.30
C ARG A 360 -9.10 -16.98 -12.22
N THR A 361 -7.86 -16.78 -11.76
CA THR A 361 -6.66 -17.41 -12.32
C THR A 361 -5.93 -18.11 -11.17
N ASP A 362 -5.62 -19.38 -11.29
CA ASP A 362 -5.02 -20.20 -10.21
C ASP A 362 -5.79 -20.14 -8.86
N GLY A 363 -7.10 -19.91 -8.92
CA GLY A 363 -7.98 -19.75 -7.75
C GLY A 363 -8.05 -18.32 -7.23
N LEU A 364 -7.20 -17.38 -7.69
CA LEU A 364 -7.22 -15.98 -7.30
C LEU A 364 -8.19 -15.19 -8.17
N PRO A 365 -9.10 -14.38 -7.58
CA PRO A 365 -9.85 -13.36 -8.32
C PRO A 365 -8.91 -12.38 -9.01
N ARG A 366 -9.29 -11.88 -10.19
CA ARG A 366 -8.48 -10.90 -10.92
C ARG A 366 -8.39 -9.56 -10.19
N LEU A 367 -9.55 -9.04 -9.77
CA LEU A 367 -9.65 -7.76 -9.07
C LEU A 367 -10.76 -7.83 -8.04
N LEU A 368 -10.47 -7.48 -6.79
CA LEU A 368 -11.47 -7.43 -5.73
C LEU A 368 -11.73 -6.00 -5.26
N PRO A 369 -12.98 -5.61 -5.01
CA PRO A 369 -13.27 -4.38 -4.31
C PRO A 369 -12.78 -4.49 -2.86
N GLY A 370 -12.17 -3.42 -2.34
CA GLY A 370 -11.82 -3.26 -0.94
C GLY A 370 -12.55 -2.06 -0.36
N LEU A 371 -12.99 -2.11 0.90
CA LEU A 371 -13.69 -0.99 1.53
C LEU A 371 -12.91 -0.35 2.66
N ASN A 372 -12.90 0.97 2.68
CA ASN A 372 -12.43 1.75 3.81
C ASN A 372 -13.63 2.27 4.62
N LEU A 373 -13.56 2.10 5.95
CA LEU A 373 -14.46 2.71 6.91
C LEU A 373 -13.64 3.58 7.86
N ILE A 374 -14.15 4.76 8.20
CA ILE A 374 -13.46 5.73 9.07
C ILE A 374 -14.34 6.04 10.28
N GLN A 375 -13.77 5.87 11.46
CA GLN A 375 -14.35 6.31 12.73
C GLN A 375 -13.88 7.73 13.08
N GLY A 376 -14.74 8.47 13.77
CA GLY A 376 -14.44 9.80 14.31
C GLY A 376 -14.76 10.91 13.30
N LEU A 377 -15.68 10.65 12.39
CA LEU A 377 -16.28 11.63 11.50
C LEU A 377 -17.37 12.45 12.23
N ALA A 378 -17.78 13.57 11.64
CA ALA A 378 -18.90 14.36 12.17
C ALA A 378 -20.22 13.57 12.10
N GLU A 379 -21.12 13.81 13.05
CA GLU A 379 -22.46 13.20 13.18
C GLU A 379 -22.47 11.68 13.42
N GLU A 380 -21.34 11.07 13.82
CA GLU A 380 -21.32 9.67 14.24
C GLU A 380 -22.14 9.44 15.52
N THR A 381 -22.91 8.37 15.51
CA THR A 381 -23.69 7.85 16.65
C THR A 381 -23.40 6.38 16.87
N GLU A 382 -23.93 5.79 17.95
CA GLU A 382 -23.82 4.35 18.18
C GLU A 382 -24.45 3.51 17.05
N ARG A 383 -25.49 4.05 16.38
CA ARG A 383 -26.17 3.41 15.24
C ARG A 383 -25.33 3.42 13.96
N THR A 384 -24.39 4.35 13.85
CA THR A 384 -23.50 4.43 12.69
C THR A 384 -22.70 3.12 12.52
N PHE A 385 -22.18 2.56 13.62
CA PHE A 385 -21.40 1.31 13.57
C PHE A 385 -22.27 0.10 13.22
N GLU A 386 -23.52 0.08 13.66
CA GLU A 386 -24.49 -0.93 13.27
C GLU A 386 -24.83 -0.83 11.77
N LYS A 387 -25.09 0.37 11.25
CA LYS A 387 -25.34 0.60 9.81
C LYS A 387 -24.15 0.12 8.97
N ASN A 388 -22.92 0.42 9.37
CA ASN A 388 -21.71 -0.05 8.71
C ASN A 388 -21.62 -1.58 8.70
N TYR A 389 -21.90 -2.24 9.83
CA TYR A 389 -21.91 -3.69 9.91
C TYR A 389 -23.01 -4.31 9.02
N LEU A 390 -24.23 -3.79 9.06
CA LEU A 390 -25.36 -4.29 8.26
C LEU A 390 -25.11 -4.13 6.76
N PHE A 391 -24.50 -3.04 6.34
CA PHE A 391 -24.07 -2.86 4.94
C PHE A 391 -23.10 -3.96 4.51
N LEU A 392 -22.04 -4.21 5.29
CA LEU A 392 -21.06 -5.26 4.98
C LEU A 392 -21.69 -6.66 4.98
N LYS A 393 -22.63 -6.91 5.92
CA LYS A 393 -23.39 -8.15 5.94
C LYS A 393 -24.22 -8.31 4.68
N ARG A 394 -24.89 -7.25 4.21
CA ARG A 394 -25.67 -7.25 2.97
C ARG A 394 -24.78 -7.60 1.75
N VAL A 395 -23.55 -7.04 1.67
CA VAL A 395 -22.58 -7.40 0.62
C VAL A 395 -22.22 -8.89 0.69
N LEU A 396 -21.99 -9.43 1.91
CA LEU A 396 -21.68 -10.85 2.08
C LEU A 396 -22.85 -11.76 1.67
N ASP A 397 -24.06 -11.40 2.07
CA ASP A 397 -25.28 -12.16 1.83
C ASP A 397 -25.69 -12.14 0.34
N SER A 398 -25.31 -11.11 -0.41
CA SER A 398 -25.55 -11.02 -1.87
C SER A 398 -24.65 -11.96 -2.71
N GLY A 399 -23.71 -12.66 -2.09
CA GLY A 399 -22.81 -13.58 -2.79
C GLY A 399 -21.57 -12.92 -3.40
N MET A 400 -21.52 -11.60 -3.53
CA MET A 400 -20.38 -10.86 -4.08
C MET A 400 -19.09 -11.11 -3.32
N LEU A 401 -17.97 -10.89 -3.98
CA LEU A 401 -16.65 -10.93 -3.40
C LEU A 401 -16.25 -9.53 -2.92
N LEU A 402 -15.61 -9.48 -1.75
CA LEU A 402 -15.05 -8.27 -1.18
C LEU A 402 -13.74 -8.63 -0.47
N ARG A 403 -12.69 -7.89 -0.75
CA ARG A 403 -11.40 -8.08 -0.10
C ARG A 403 -11.00 -6.83 0.66
N ARG A 404 -10.50 -7.00 1.90
CA ARG A 404 -9.99 -5.95 2.75
C ARG A 404 -11.08 -4.95 3.20
N ILE A 405 -11.62 -5.19 4.37
CA ILE A 405 -12.38 -4.17 5.10
C ILE A 405 -11.38 -3.44 6.02
N ASN A 406 -11.03 -2.23 5.63
CA ASN A 406 -10.08 -1.40 6.37
C ASN A 406 -10.84 -0.43 7.27
N ILE A 407 -10.67 -0.58 8.57
CA ILE A 407 -11.34 0.24 9.58
C ILE A 407 -10.29 1.13 10.24
N ARG A 408 -10.36 2.44 9.99
CA ARG A 408 -9.40 3.45 10.45
C ARG A 408 -10.06 4.46 11.37
N GLN A 409 -9.24 5.22 12.11
CA GLN A 409 -9.66 6.41 12.84
C GLN A 409 -9.29 7.67 12.07
N ALA A 410 -10.20 8.63 11.99
CA ALA A 410 -9.94 9.91 11.35
C ALA A 410 -8.88 10.70 12.11
N MET A 411 -7.84 11.13 11.40
CA MET A 411 -6.86 12.10 11.90
C MET A 411 -7.28 13.51 11.46
N PRO A 412 -7.62 14.39 12.39
CA PRO A 412 -8.01 15.76 12.06
C PRO A 412 -6.76 16.59 11.75
N TYR A 413 -6.32 16.59 10.51
CA TYR A 413 -5.22 17.44 10.05
C TYR A 413 -5.62 18.92 10.11
N LYS A 414 -4.68 19.77 10.51
CA LYS A 414 -4.87 21.24 10.55
C LYS A 414 -5.39 21.73 9.18
N ASN A 415 -6.37 22.62 9.21
CA ASN A 415 -7.05 23.21 8.06
C ASN A 415 -8.05 22.29 7.31
N THR A 416 -8.28 21.05 7.75
CA THR A 416 -9.41 20.26 7.24
C THR A 416 -10.74 20.73 7.82
N LYS A 417 -11.85 20.46 7.11
CA LYS A 417 -13.22 20.75 7.63
C LYS A 417 -13.44 20.00 8.95
N LEU A 418 -12.98 18.74 9.04
CA LEU A 418 -13.10 17.89 10.21
C LEU A 418 -12.41 18.49 11.45
N GLU A 419 -11.20 19.04 11.30
CA GLU A 419 -10.47 19.65 12.40
C GLU A 419 -11.20 20.89 12.93
N ARG A 420 -11.69 21.74 12.01
CA ARG A 420 -12.46 22.93 12.37
C ARG A 420 -13.76 22.59 13.11
N GLY A 421 -14.48 21.55 12.67
CA GLY A 421 -15.71 21.08 13.32
C GLY A 421 -15.44 20.50 14.72
N ARG A 422 -14.35 19.73 14.91
CA ARG A 422 -14.00 19.15 16.23
C ARG A 422 -13.68 20.19 17.30
N ARG A 423 -13.16 21.34 16.94
CA ARG A 423 -12.91 22.43 17.90
C ARG A 423 -14.20 22.97 18.53
N GLN A 424 -15.34 22.79 17.85
CA GLN A 424 -16.65 23.27 18.30
C GLN A 424 -17.46 22.21 19.07
N GLN A 425 -17.14 20.90 18.90
CA GLN A 425 -17.86 19.82 19.58
C GLN A 425 -17.28 19.53 20.96
N LYS A 426 -18.11 19.69 22.02
CA LYS A 426 -17.77 19.25 23.38
C LYS A 426 -17.69 17.72 23.45
N LEU A 427 -16.65 17.21 24.11
CA LEU A 427 -16.25 15.80 24.28
C LEU A 427 -17.25 14.88 25.03
N ARG A 428 -18.56 15.16 25.05
CA ARG A 428 -19.57 14.33 25.74
C ARG A 428 -19.86 13.06 24.97
N GLY A 429 -19.68 11.89 25.60
CA GLY A 429 -20.06 10.58 25.05
C GLY A 429 -18.95 9.79 24.33
N ARG A 430 -17.72 10.29 24.26
CA ARG A 430 -16.61 9.69 23.50
C ARG A 430 -16.30 8.23 23.90
N ASN A 431 -16.28 7.93 25.20
CA ASN A 431 -15.99 6.57 25.68
C ASN A 431 -17.03 5.54 25.24
N LYS A 432 -18.31 5.92 25.17
CA LYS A 432 -19.38 5.03 24.75
C LYS A 432 -19.32 4.72 23.25
N LEU A 433 -19.03 5.74 22.42
CA LEU A 433 -18.82 5.56 20.99
C LEU A 433 -17.59 4.67 20.71
N GLU A 434 -16.51 4.83 21.47
CA GLU A 434 -15.32 4.01 21.32
C GLU A 434 -15.55 2.54 21.68
N GLN A 435 -16.28 2.25 22.76
CA GLN A 435 -16.68 0.89 23.13
C GLN A 435 -17.55 0.25 22.04
N ARG A 436 -18.50 1.01 21.49
CA ARG A 436 -19.40 0.54 20.44
C ARG A 436 -18.63 0.28 19.14
N PHE A 437 -17.69 1.16 18.81
CA PHE A 437 -16.78 0.96 17.68
C PHE A 437 -15.97 -0.34 17.82
N ILE A 438 -15.34 -0.56 18.98
CA ILE A 438 -14.54 -1.76 19.24
C ILE A 438 -15.41 -3.02 19.06
N TYR A 439 -16.61 -3.02 19.63
CA TYR A 439 -17.56 -4.12 19.51
C TYR A 439 -17.87 -4.46 18.05
N TYR A 440 -18.28 -3.48 17.22
CA TYR A 440 -18.62 -3.73 15.82
C TYR A 440 -17.39 -4.04 14.97
N ARG A 441 -16.26 -3.41 15.23
CA ARG A 441 -14.99 -3.73 14.58
C ARG A 441 -14.64 -5.22 14.75
N ASP A 442 -14.75 -5.73 15.97
CA ASP A 442 -14.41 -7.11 16.28
C ASP A 442 -15.45 -8.09 15.68
N ARG A 443 -16.73 -7.72 15.68
CA ARG A 443 -17.77 -8.46 14.93
C ARG A 443 -17.50 -8.52 13.44
N ILE A 444 -17.20 -7.39 12.81
CA ILE A 444 -16.87 -7.33 11.36
C ILE A 444 -15.72 -8.29 11.07
N ARG A 445 -14.67 -8.27 11.89
CA ARG A 445 -13.50 -9.14 11.67
C ARG A 445 -13.85 -10.62 11.78
N LYS A 446 -14.59 -10.99 12.81
CA LYS A 446 -14.93 -12.39 13.10
C LYS A 446 -16.00 -12.95 12.15
N GLU A 447 -17.04 -12.18 11.87
CA GLU A 447 -18.20 -12.67 11.14
C GLU A 447 -18.14 -12.39 9.64
N ILE A 448 -17.58 -11.25 9.23
CA ILE A 448 -17.58 -10.77 7.84
C ILE A 448 -16.21 -11.01 7.16
N ASP A 449 -15.12 -10.49 7.73
CA ASP A 449 -13.78 -10.64 7.13
C ASP A 449 -13.39 -12.10 6.97
N HIS A 450 -13.68 -12.95 7.98
CA HIS A 450 -13.36 -14.37 7.91
C HIS A 450 -14.17 -15.10 6.83
N ALA A 451 -15.46 -14.75 6.66
CA ALA A 451 -16.29 -15.32 5.61
C ALA A 451 -15.78 -14.93 4.21
N PHE A 452 -15.43 -13.66 4.01
CA PHE A 452 -14.80 -13.21 2.77
C PHE A 452 -13.43 -13.83 2.52
N LEU A 453 -12.64 -14.05 3.57
CA LEU A 453 -11.34 -14.71 3.42
C LEU A 453 -11.50 -16.11 2.81
N LYS A 454 -12.48 -16.88 3.26
CA LYS A 454 -12.79 -18.20 2.70
C LYS A 454 -13.29 -18.14 1.26
N LYS A 455 -14.20 -17.20 0.96
CA LYS A 455 -14.71 -17.01 -0.40
C LYS A 455 -13.61 -16.59 -1.38
N ASN A 456 -12.75 -15.64 -0.97
CA ASN A 456 -11.72 -15.08 -1.85
C ASN A 456 -10.57 -16.06 -2.11
N PHE A 457 -10.22 -16.88 -1.11
CA PHE A 457 -9.08 -17.79 -1.15
C PHE A 457 -9.52 -19.21 -0.78
N PRO A 458 -10.22 -19.93 -1.65
CA PRO A 458 -10.56 -21.33 -1.42
C PRO A 458 -9.30 -22.19 -1.25
N ALA A 459 -9.43 -23.34 -0.57
CA ALA A 459 -8.36 -24.32 -0.50
C ALA A 459 -7.93 -24.73 -1.91
N GLY A 460 -6.64 -25.00 -2.12
CA GLY A 460 -6.08 -25.27 -3.44
C GLY A 460 -5.72 -24.02 -4.25
N THR A 461 -6.08 -22.79 -3.81
CA THR A 461 -5.61 -21.54 -4.43
C THR A 461 -4.10 -21.44 -4.34
N ILE A 462 -3.44 -21.05 -5.44
CA ILE A 462 -2.00 -20.86 -5.49
C ILE A 462 -1.69 -19.37 -5.31
N LEU A 463 -0.87 -19.06 -4.33
CA LEU A 463 -0.28 -17.73 -4.16
C LEU A 463 1.15 -17.76 -4.68
N ARG A 464 1.42 -16.92 -5.68
CA ARG A 464 2.74 -16.81 -6.28
C ARG A 464 3.62 -15.87 -5.47
N GLU A 465 4.92 -16.14 -5.49
CA GLU A 465 5.97 -15.25 -4.96
C GLU A 465 5.71 -14.75 -3.52
N VAL A 466 5.39 -15.67 -2.62
CA VAL A 466 5.26 -15.38 -1.18
C VAL A 466 6.65 -15.18 -0.59
N ILE A 467 6.86 -14.01 0.01
CA ILE A 467 8.06 -13.71 0.81
C ILE A 467 7.80 -14.10 2.26
N ILE A 468 8.68 -14.92 2.83
CA ILE A 468 8.64 -15.29 4.25
C ILE A 468 9.44 -14.26 5.04
N GLU A 469 8.77 -13.51 5.91
CA GLU A 469 9.32 -12.34 6.58
C GLU A 469 9.66 -12.61 8.06
N GLU A 470 8.87 -13.45 8.73
CA GLU A 470 9.03 -13.73 10.15
C GLU A 470 8.96 -15.22 10.45
N GLN A 471 9.67 -15.64 11.49
CA GLN A 471 9.52 -16.96 12.09
C GLN A 471 8.97 -16.80 13.50
N ASN A 472 7.90 -17.52 13.79
CA ASN A 472 7.23 -17.55 15.09
C ASN A 472 7.26 -18.98 15.67
N PRO A 473 6.97 -19.18 16.94
CA PRO A 473 6.82 -20.53 17.49
C PRO A 473 5.75 -21.33 16.73
N GLY A 474 6.16 -22.39 16.05
CA GLY A 474 5.28 -23.32 15.33
C GLY A 474 4.99 -23.00 13.86
N TYR A 475 5.28 -21.81 13.37
CA TYR A 475 5.02 -21.43 11.97
C TYR A 475 5.90 -20.28 11.48
N MET A 476 6.05 -20.17 10.18
CA MET A 476 6.60 -19.02 9.47
C MET A 476 5.47 -18.13 8.98
N LEU A 477 5.68 -16.81 9.00
CA LEU A 477 4.77 -15.81 8.41
C LEU A 477 5.34 -15.29 7.10
N GLY A 478 4.51 -15.32 6.08
CA GLY A 478 4.81 -14.74 4.79
C GLY A 478 3.61 -14.01 4.19
N ARG A 479 3.85 -13.36 3.06
CA ARG A 479 2.81 -12.76 2.23
C ARG A 479 3.25 -12.70 0.77
N PRO A 480 2.33 -12.82 -0.19
CA PRO A 480 2.64 -12.58 -1.59
C PRO A 480 3.00 -11.11 -1.79
N LEU A 481 3.86 -10.83 -2.76
CA LEU A 481 4.02 -9.47 -3.26
C LEU A 481 2.69 -9.03 -3.88
N GLY A 482 2.23 -7.82 -3.58
CA GLY A 482 0.96 -7.31 -4.10
C GLY A 482 0.35 -6.19 -3.27
N SER A 483 -0.67 -5.55 -3.82
CA SER A 483 -1.49 -4.59 -3.10
C SER A 483 -2.30 -5.29 -2.02
N TYR A 484 -2.19 -4.83 -0.78
CA TYR A 484 -2.93 -5.37 0.37
C TYR A 484 -2.82 -6.89 0.55
N PRO A 485 -1.61 -7.44 0.65
CA PRO A 485 -1.39 -8.88 0.66
C PRO A 485 -2.02 -9.56 1.88
N VAL A 486 -2.44 -10.80 1.70
CA VAL A 486 -2.91 -11.64 2.80
C VAL A 486 -1.73 -12.26 3.53
N THR A 487 -1.82 -12.37 4.85
CA THR A 487 -0.82 -13.08 5.65
C THR A 487 -1.01 -14.58 5.49
N VAL A 488 0.10 -15.29 5.26
CA VAL A 488 0.14 -16.76 5.12
C VAL A 488 0.97 -17.34 6.25
N LYS A 489 0.45 -18.38 6.89
CA LYS A 489 1.16 -19.19 7.87
C LYS A 489 1.59 -20.51 7.25
N ILE A 490 2.87 -20.79 7.32
CA ILE A 490 3.48 -22.00 6.79
C ILE A 490 4.13 -22.76 7.96
N PRO A 491 3.89 -24.07 8.13
CA PRO A 491 4.51 -24.86 9.20
C PRO A 491 6.04 -24.79 9.16
N LEU A 492 6.69 -24.84 10.33
CA LEU A 492 8.17 -24.81 10.43
C LEU A 492 8.84 -26.04 9.82
N ASP A 493 8.13 -27.14 9.72
CA ASP A 493 8.59 -28.40 9.16
C ASP A 493 8.28 -28.56 7.66
N ASP A 494 7.96 -27.46 6.97
CA ASP A 494 7.99 -27.34 5.51
C ASP A 494 9.43 -26.96 5.10
N ALA A 495 10.22 -27.93 4.69
CA ALA A 495 11.65 -27.76 4.44
C ALA A 495 11.96 -26.80 3.28
N LEU A 496 11.11 -26.78 2.23
CA LEU A 496 11.29 -25.86 1.10
C LEU A 496 10.97 -24.43 1.49
N ALA A 497 9.95 -24.21 2.32
CA ALA A 497 9.63 -22.90 2.84
C ALA A 497 10.75 -22.38 3.77
N GLU A 498 11.31 -23.21 4.65
CA GLU A 498 12.42 -22.83 5.50
C GLU A 498 13.69 -22.51 4.69
N GLN A 499 13.94 -23.27 3.61
CA GLN A 499 15.04 -22.97 2.69
C GLN A 499 14.83 -21.61 2.01
N ALA A 500 13.64 -21.35 1.46
CA ALA A 500 13.30 -20.09 0.79
C ALA A 500 13.46 -18.89 1.75
N ARG A 501 13.07 -19.05 3.04
CA ARG A 501 13.25 -18.04 4.08
C ARG A 501 14.74 -17.73 4.31
N LYS A 502 15.59 -18.75 4.46
CA LYS A 502 17.04 -18.58 4.68
C LYS A 502 17.72 -17.91 3.49
N GLU A 503 17.31 -18.28 2.27
CA GLU A 503 17.83 -17.71 1.02
C GLU A 503 17.22 -16.35 0.68
N ARG A 504 16.25 -15.87 1.46
CA ARG A 504 15.50 -14.62 1.20
C ARG A 504 14.91 -14.55 -0.20
N ARG A 505 14.41 -15.67 -0.71
CA ARG A 505 13.77 -15.75 -2.02
C ARG A 505 12.27 -16.02 -1.89
N PRO A 506 11.47 -15.59 -2.88
CA PRO A 506 10.05 -15.90 -2.90
C PRO A 506 9.81 -17.39 -3.11
N LEU A 507 8.63 -17.85 -2.66
CA LEU A 507 8.15 -19.21 -2.78
C LEU A 507 6.68 -19.18 -3.22
N ASP A 508 6.31 -20.03 -4.18
CA ASP A 508 4.91 -20.28 -4.46
C ASP A 508 4.32 -21.20 -3.38
N VAL A 509 3.10 -20.91 -2.96
CA VAL A 509 2.41 -21.71 -1.94
C VAL A 509 0.98 -22.03 -2.36
N VAL A 510 0.47 -23.19 -1.89
CA VAL A 510 -0.92 -23.59 -2.05
C VAL A 510 -1.65 -23.48 -0.73
N ILE A 511 -2.84 -22.89 -0.75
CA ILE A 511 -3.67 -22.71 0.44
C ILE A 511 -4.28 -24.03 0.89
N THR A 512 -4.08 -24.38 2.15
CA THR A 512 -4.63 -25.58 2.79
C THR A 512 -5.73 -25.30 3.81
N GLY A 513 -5.92 -24.03 4.21
CA GLY A 513 -6.96 -23.67 5.16
C GLY A 513 -6.92 -22.21 5.60
N TRP A 514 -7.74 -21.90 6.58
CA TRP A 514 -7.97 -20.52 7.05
C TRP A 514 -7.85 -20.43 8.56
N GLU A 515 -7.42 -19.27 9.01
CA GLU A 515 -7.54 -18.82 10.38
C GLU A 515 -8.37 -17.53 10.42
N GLU A 516 -8.48 -16.89 11.56
CA GLU A 516 -9.33 -15.69 11.69
C GLU A 516 -8.97 -14.58 10.67
N ARG A 517 -7.67 -14.35 10.43
CA ARG A 517 -7.17 -13.27 9.56
C ARG A 517 -6.00 -13.68 8.66
N SER A 518 -5.64 -14.93 8.63
CA SER A 518 -4.53 -15.47 7.85
C SER A 518 -4.92 -16.77 7.16
N LEU A 519 -4.15 -17.14 6.16
CA LEU A 519 -4.28 -18.40 5.46
C LEU A 519 -3.26 -19.40 6.02
N ARG A 520 -3.58 -20.69 5.95
CA ARG A 520 -2.61 -21.77 6.11
C ARG A 520 -2.20 -22.24 4.73
N ALA A 521 -0.92 -22.52 4.53
CA ALA A 521 -0.42 -22.96 3.23
C ALA A 521 0.81 -23.86 3.37
N LEU A 522 1.13 -24.53 2.29
CA LEU A 522 2.34 -25.33 2.07
C LEU A 522 3.03 -24.84 0.80
N HIS A 523 4.31 -25.22 0.61
CA HIS A 523 5.02 -24.94 -0.64
C HIS A 523 4.29 -25.54 -1.85
N HIS A 524 4.42 -24.87 -2.99
CA HIS A 524 3.83 -25.35 -4.25
C HIS A 524 4.91 -25.45 -5.36
N PRO A 525 4.93 -26.52 -6.17
CA PRO A 525 4.12 -27.75 -6.06
C PRO A 525 4.47 -28.53 -4.77
N ILE A 526 3.48 -29.22 -4.19
CA ILE A 526 3.71 -29.99 -2.96
C ILE A 526 4.64 -31.17 -3.23
N ASP A 527 5.75 -31.24 -2.49
CA ASP A 527 6.57 -32.45 -2.35
C ASP A 527 6.42 -32.98 -0.92
N LEU A 528 5.63 -34.03 -0.75
CA LEU A 528 5.35 -34.62 0.56
C LEU A 528 6.62 -35.09 1.30
N ARG A 529 7.67 -35.42 0.57
CA ARG A 529 8.97 -35.84 1.13
C ARG A 529 9.72 -34.69 1.83
N ARG A 530 9.33 -33.46 1.53
CA ARG A 530 9.88 -32.23 2.12
C ARG A 530 9.04 -31.68 3.26
N LEU A 531 7.96 -32.39 3.65
CA LEU A 531 7.06 -32.00 4.71
C LEU A 531 7.28 -32.85 5.97
N GLY A 532 7.35 -32.21 7.11
CA GLY A 532 7.24 -32.87 8.40
C GLY A 532 5.78 -33.18 8.79
N LEU A 533 5.60 -33.85 9.90
CA LEU A 533 4.28 -34.31 10.35
C LEU A 533 3.25 -33.17 10.48
N LYS A 534 3.66 -32.03 11.09
CA LYS A 534 2.76 -30.89 11.29
C LYS A 534 2.33 -30.26 9.96
N ALA A 535 3.21 -30.23 8.98
CA ALA A 535 2.89 -29.74 7.65
C ALA A 535 1.90 -30.68 6.94
N ILE A 536 2.11 -32.02 7.01
CA ILE A 536 1.20 -33.02 6.43
C ILE A 536 -0.19 -32.95 7.10
N GLU A 537 -0.27 -32.70 8.41
CA GLU A 537 -1.54 -32.52 9.14
C GLU A 537 -2.37 -31.32 8.63
N THR A 538 -1.78 -30.40 7.88
CA THR A 538 -2.49 -29.26 7.29
C THR A 538 -3.09 -29.55 5.92
N VAL A 539 -2.79 -30.68 5.32
CA VAL A 539 -3.31 -31.08 4.01
C VAL A 539 -4.82 -31.38 4.13
N PRO A 540 -5.68 -30.67 3.39
CA PRO A 540 -7.13 -30.90 3.43
C PRO A 540 -7.49 -32.34 3.06
N GLY A 541 -8.51 -32.88 3.75
CA GLY A 541 -8.99 -34.25 3.52
C GLY A 541 -8.22 -35.32 4.29
N LEU A 542 -7.08 -35.02 4.90
CA LEU A 542 -6.36 -35.95 5.77
C LEU A 542 -6.77 -35.76 7.24
N SER A 543 -7.23 -36.83 7.87
CA SER A 543 -7.33 -36.86 9.32
C SER A 543 -5.94 -36.92 9.96
N ARG A 544 -5.82 -36.52 11.23
CA ARG A 544 -4.55 -36.55 11.95
C ARG A 544 -3.90 -37.95 11.99
N ARG A 545 -4.73 -39.00 12.06
CA ARG A 545 -4.27 -40.39 12.00
C ARG A 545 -3.67 -40.72 10.63
N GLN A 546 -4.38 -40.38 9.56
CA GLN A 546 -3.90 -40.60 8.17
C GLN A 546 -2.63 -39.82 7.87
N ALA A 547 -2.54 -38.58 8.35
CA ALA A 547 -1.30 -37.79 8.23
C ALA A 547 -0.11 -38.45 8.94
N GLY A 548 -0.32 -39.02 10.15
CA GLY A 548 0.70 -39.76 10.87
C GLY A 548 1.13 -41.06 10.16
N GLU A 549 0.17 -41.84 9.65
CA GLU A 549 0.42 -43.04 8.87
C GLU A 549 1.19 -42.71 7.58
N LEU A 550 0.78 -41.68 6.86
CA LEU A 550 1.44 -41.20 5.65
C LEU A 550 2.88 -40.75 5.93
N PHE A 551 3.09 -39.99 7.01
CA PHE A 551 4.44 -39.54 7.41
C PHE A 551 5.38 -40.70 7.69
N ILE A 552 4.92 -41.75 8.40
CA ILE A 552 5.72 -42.95 8.67
C ILE A 552 6.06 -43.69 7.37
N ARG A 553 5.11 -43.87 6.46
CA ARG A 553 5.29 -44.53 5.17
C ARG A 553 6.23 -43.77 4.24
N LEU A 554 6.16 -42.42 4.24
CA LEU A 554 7.11 -41.57 3.53
C LEU A 554 8.54 -41.77 4.03
N GLY A 555 8.73 -41.84 5.36
CA GLY A 555 10.04 -42.09 5.97
C GLY A 555 10.64 -43.47 5.64
N LYS A 556 9.77 -44.46 5.31
CA LYS A 556 10.18 -45.80 4.86
C LYS A 556 10.33 -45.94 3.34
N GLY A 557 9.98 -44.90 2.55
CA GLY A 557 9.95 -44.96 1.08
C GLY A 557 8.80 -45.83 0.50
N GLU A 558 7.75 -46.04 1.29
CA GLU A 558 6.60 -46.90 0.92
C GLU A 558 5.48 -46.17 0.18
N VAL A 559 5.65 -44.87 -0.14
CA VAL A 559 4.65 -44.04 -0.85
C VAL A 559 5.06 -43.87 -2.30
N GLY A 560 4.25 -44.39 -3.20
CA GLY A 560 4.49 -44.30 -4.64
C GLY A 560 4.06 -42.96 -5.24
N ASP A 561 4.59 -42.63 -6.41
CA ASP A 561 4.30 -41.38 -7.11
C ASP A 561 2.82 -41.18 -7.42
N GLY A 562 2.06 -42.26 -7.68
CA GLY A 562 0.61 -42.20 -7.93
C GLY A 562 -0.20 -41.77 -6.72
N GLU A 563 0.17 -42.16 -5.51
CA GLU A 563 -0.48 -41.72 -4.27
C GLU A 563 -0.15 -40.24 -3.95
N MET A 564 1.07 -39.82 -4.23
CA MET A 564 1.47 -38.41 -4.11
C MET A 564 0.71 -37.50 -5.07
N LEU A 565 0.51 -37.98 -6.33
CA LEU A 565 -0.30 -37.29 -7.33
C LEU A 565 -1.76 -37.14 -6.88
N SER A 566 -2.37 -38.20 -6.33
CA SER A 566 -3.75 -38.16 -5.84
C SER A 566 -4.00 -37.12 -4.76
N ILE A 567 -3.07 -36.94 -3.84
CA ILE A 567 -3.16 -35.88 -2.79
C ILE A 567 -3.08 -34.49 -3.42
N THR A 568 -2.21 -34.30 -4.41
CA THR A 568 -2.06 -33.04 -5.12
C THR A 568 -3.30 -32.72 -5.97
N GLU A 569 -3.90 -33.74 -6.59
CA GLU A 569 -5.16 -33.65 -7.36
C GLU A 569 -6.34 -33.30 -6.45
N THR A 570 -6.45 -33.89 -5.27
CA THR A 570 -7.49 -33.52 -4.28
C THR A 570 -7.46 -32.02 -3.94
N LEU A 571 -6.29 -31.43 -3.78
CA LEU A 571 -6.16 -29.99 -3.56
C LEU A 571 -6.56 -29.16 -4.79
N ARG A 572 -6.30 -29.68 -5.99
CA ARG A 572 -6.73 -29.04 -7.23
C ARG A 572 -8.25 -29.10 -7.37
N ASP A 573 -8.88 -30.21 -7.05
CA ASP A 573 -10.32 -30.40 -7.14
C ASP A 573 -11.08 -29.52 -6.14
N LEU A 574 -10.58 -29.39 -4.91
CA LEU A 574 -11.14 -28.47 -3.91
C LEU A 574 -11.18 -27.01 -4.40
N ARG A 575 -10.28 -26.60 -5.27
CA ARG A 575 -10.28 -25.29 -5.91
C ARG A 575 -11.46 -25.12 -6.89
N PHE A 576 -11.86 -26.19 -7.59
CA PHE A 576 -12.92 -26.14 -8.58
C PHE A 576 -14.31 -26.31 -7.96
N ASP A 577 -14.46 -27.14 -6.93
CA ASP A 577 -15.75 -27.32 -6.22
C ASP A 577 -16.23 -26.02 -5.54
N SER A 578 -15.30 -25.17 -5.08
CA SER A 578 -15.64 -23.87 -4.53
C SER A 578 -15.94 -22.79 -5.59
N ALA A 579 -15.68 -23.07 -6.86
CA ALA A 579 -15.94 -22.17 -7.99
C ALA A 579 -17.35 -22.35 -8.59
N SER A 580 -18.16 -23.29 -8.09
CA SER A 580 -19.58 -23.45 -8.46
C SER A 580 -20.44 -22.34 -7.80
N LEU A 581 -20.18 -21.09 -8.19
CA LEU A 581 -21.20 -20.04 -8.13
C LEU A 581 -22.07 -20.21 -9.37
N PRO A 582 -23.40 -20.00 -9.29
CA PRO A 582 -24.27 -20.14 -10.44
C PRO A 582 -23.76 -19.29 -11.60
N ASP A 583 -23.75 -19.88 -12.79
CA ASP A 583 -23.54 -19.17 -14.04
C ASP A 583 -24.49 -17.97 -14.13
N PRO A 584 -24.03 -16.86 -14.72
CA PRO A 584 -24.73 -15.59 -14.73
C PRO A 584 -26.10 -15.64 -15.39
#